data_689161adaf4fad862193e26a4964c166
#
_entry.id   689161adaf4fad862193e26a4964c166
#
_cell.length_a   1.000
_cell.length_b   1.000
_cell.length_c   1.000
_cell.angle_alpha   90.00
_cell.angle_beta   90.00
_cell.angle_gamma   90.00
#
_symmetry.space_group_name_H-M   'P 1'
#
loop_
_entity.id
_entity.type
_entity.pdbx_description
1 polymer ?
#
loop_
_entity_poly.entity_id
_entity_poly.type
_entity_poly.pdbx_seq_one_letter_code
_entity_poly.pdbx_strand_id
1 'polypeptide(L)'
;MDTIKTTAVLFDFDGVIMDTEAQYSFFWHKAGVDYLGMDDLENRVKGQTLTYIYDTFFGGKAKEQEEITAALIRFEQEMDYDYIPGVLDFIADLRRNHVQMAVVTSSNDQKMAAVYRARTEVRTMFDRILTAEMFTRSK
;
A
#
# COMPACT_ATOMS: atom_id res chain seq x y z
N MET A 1 -40.92 -1.75 0.88
CA MET A 1 -39.86 -2.36 0.72
C MET A 1 -38.64 -1.64 1.09
N ASP A 2 -37.79 -2.24 1.74
CA ASP A 2 -36.67 -1.65 2.13
C ASP A 2 -35.57 -1.86 1.23
N THR A 3 -34.83 -0.88 0.96
CA THR A 3 -33.71 -0.98 0.12
C THR A 3 -32.50 -1.06 0.94
N ILE A 4 -31.69 -2.03 0.69
CA ILE A 4 -30.41 -2.09 1.31
C ILE A 4 -29.54 -1.10 0.64
N LYS A 5 -28.95 -0.22 1.42
CA LYS A 5 -28.10 0.79 0.89
C LYS A 5 -26.67 0.42 1.13
N THR A 6 -25.85 0.55 0.13
CA THR A 6 -24.42 0.45 0.29
C THR A 6 -23.96 1.63 1.10
N THR A 7 -23.37 1.36 2.23
CA THR A 7 -22.96 2.42 3.12
C THR A 7 -21.53 2.82 2.92
N ALA A 8 -20.68 1.93 2.48
CA ALA A 8 -19.28 2.24 2.28
C ALA A 8 -18.63 1.28 1.29
N VAL A 9 -17.60 1.77 0.60
CA VAL A 9 -16.72 0.95 -0.21
C VAL A 9 -15.33 1.06 0.39
N LEU A 10 -14.69 -0.09 0.58
CA LEU A 10 -13.33 -0.15 1.11
C LEU A 10 -12.40 -0.51 -0.03
N PHE A 11 -11.37 0.32 -0.22
CA PHE A 11 -10.37 0.11 -1.25
C PHE A 11 -9.06 -0.33 -0.64
N ASP A 12 -8.39 -1.27 -1.29
CA ASP A 12 -6.96 -1.42 -1.10
C ASP A 12 -6.27 -0.25 -1.82
N PHE A 13 -5.00 0.00 -1.55
CA PHE A 13 -4.32 1.13 -2.14
C PHE A 13 -3.42 0.70 -3.31
N ASP A 14 -2.38 -0.07 -3.01
CA ASP A 14 -1.42 -0.49 -4.03
C ASP A 14 -2.05 -1.50 -4.97
N GLY A 15 -1.96 -1.26 -6.26
CA GLY A 15 -2.55 -2.13 -7.27
C GLY A 15 -4.04 -1.92 -7.49
N VAL A 16 -4.68 -1.05 -6.70
CA VAL A 16 -6.11 -0.75 -6.82
C VAL A 16 -6.33 0.73 -7.10
N ILE A 17 -5.78 1.60 -6.26
CA ILE A 17 -5.83 3.05 -6.47
C ILE A 17 -4.62 3.50 -7.26
N MET A 18 -3.42 3.05 -6.85
CA MET A 18 -2.15 3.44 -7.47
C MET A 18 -1.50 2.25 -8.16
N ASP A 19 -0.89 2.53 -9.32
CA ASP A 19 -0.19 1.53 -10.11
C ASP A 19 1.23 1.36 -9.60
N THR A 20 1.37 0.72 -8.46
CA THR A 20 2.63 0.59 -7.74
C THR A 20 3.14 -0.83 -7.63
N GLU A 21 2.35 -1.83 -7.99
CA GLU A 21 2.71 -3.23 -7.75
C GLU A 21 3.99 -3.66 -8.45
N ALA A 22 4.16 -3.27 -9.71
CA ALA A 22 5.35 -3.66 -10.47
C ALA A 22 6.62 -3.03 -9.85
N GLN A 23 6.50 -1.82 -9.33
CA GLN A 23 7.62 -1.13 -8.69
C GLN A 23 8.02 -1.85 -7.40
N TYR A 24 7.05 -2.24 -6.57
CA TYR A 24 7.33 -3.01 -5.36
C TYR A 24 7.85 -4.41 -5.68
N SER A 25 7.33 -5.04 -6.73
CA SER A 25 7.82 -6.35 -7.14
C SER A 25 9.31 -6.28 -7.49
N PHE A 26 9.72 -5.23 -8.19
CA PHE A 26 11.12 -5.02 -8.51
C PHE A 26 11.96 -4.87 -7.23
N PHE A 27 11.50 -4.05 -6.29
CA PHE A 27 12.21 -3.82 -5.04
C PHE A 27 12.37 -5.11 -4.23
N TRP A 28 11.27 -5.85 -4.04
CA TRP A 28 11.30 -7.05 -3.21
C TRP A 28 11.99 -8.22 -3.89
N HIS A 29 11.94 -8.29 -5.22
CA HIS A 29 12.72 -9.29 -5.94
C HIS A 29 14.22 -9.10 -5.66
N LYS A 30 14.69 -7.87 -5.80
CA LYS A 30 16.09 -7.57 -5.57
C LYS A 30 16.48 -7.85 -4.11
N ALA A 31 15.66 -7.44 -3.16
CA ALA A 31 15.92 -7.71 -1.75
C ALA A 31 15.98 -9.21 -1.47
N GLY A 32 15.06 -9.97 -2.05
CA GLY A 32 15.06 -11.42 -1.89
C GLY A 32 16.33 -12.07 -2.40
N VAL A 33 16.77 -11.68 -3.59
CA VAL A 33 18.00 -12.23 -4.18
C VAL A 33 19.21 -11.82 -3.35
N ASP A 34 19.32 -10.54 -3.02
CA ASP A 34 20.52 -10.01 -2.37
C ASP A 34 20.67 -10.47 -0.92
N TYR A 35 19.58 -10.59 -0.18
CA TYR A 35 19.65 -10.90 1.25
C TYR A 35 19.30 -12.34 1.60
N LEU A 36 18.48 -13.00 0.80
CA LEU A 36 17.95 -14.33 1.14
C LEU A 36 18.30 -15.41 0.11
N GLY A 37 18.88 -15.03 -1.03
CA GLY A 37 19.09 -15.98 -2.12
C GLY A 37 17.78 -16.53 -2.67
N MET A 38 16.69 -15.76 -2.56
CA MET A 38 15.35 -16.17 -2.94
C MET A 38 14.88 -15.32 -4.11
N ASP A 39 14.42 -15.96 -5.18
CA ASP A 39 14.05 -15.24 -6.41
C ASP A 39 12.54 -15.04 -6.58
N ASP A 40 11.75 -15.31 -5.55
CA ASP A 40 10.30 -15.16 -5.60
C ASP A 40 9.73 -14.39 -4.38
N LEU A 41 10.59 -13.66 -3.67
CA LEU A 41 10.15 -12.93 -2.47
C LEU A 41 9.02 -11.97 -2.78
N GLU A 42 9.08 -11.29 -3.93
CA GLU A 42 8.06 -10.33 -4.33
C GLU A 42 6.66 -10.94 -4.36
N ASN A 43 6.56 -12.23 -4.70
CA ASN A 43 5.25 -12.91 -4.74
C ASN A 43 4.78 -13.31 -3.34
N ARG A 44 5.72 -13.55 -2.44
CA ARG A 44 5.39 -14.01 -1.08
C ARG A 44 5.00 -12.87 -0.15
N VAL A 45 5.45 -11.64 -0.44
CA VAL A 45 5.20 -10.50 0.42
C VAL A 45 4.11 -9.57 -0.08
N LYS A 46 3.52 -9.87 -1.23
CA LYS A 46 2.52 -9.00 -1.84
C LYS A 46 1.34 -8.77 -0.88
N GLY A 47 1.01 -7.51 -0.65
CA GLY A 47 -0.11 -7.14 0.22
C GLY A 47 0.17 -7.25 1.71
N GLN A 48 1.39 -7.59 2.11
CA GLN A 48 1.71 -7.76 3.52
C GLN A 48 2.32 -6.49 4.12
N THR A 49 2.19 -6.36 5.44
CA THR A 49 2.82 -5.25 6.16
C THR A 49 4.33 -5.49 6.28
N LEU A 50 5.08 -4.43 6.47
CA LEU A 50 6.52 -4.54 6.64
C LEU A 50 6.87 -5.37 7.87
N THR A 51 6.10 -5.24 8.96
CA THR A 51 6.27 -6.05 10.15
C THR A 51 6.15 -7.54 9.83
N TYR A 52 5.13 -7.92 9.08
CA TYR A 52 4.94 -9.31 8.67
C TYR A 52 6.11 -9.82 7.85
N ILE A 53 6.59 -9.00 6.91
CA ILE A 53 7.70 -9.39 6.03
C ILE A 53 8.96 -9.65 6.86
N TYR A 54 9.25 -8.75 7.79
CA TYR A 54 10.44 -8.89 8.62
C TYR A 54 10.34 -10.08 9.57
N ASP A 55 9.20 -10.26 10.21
CA ASP A 55 9.01 -11.38 11.12
C ASP A 55 9.10 -12.72 10.40
N THR A 56 8.58 -12.78 9.18
CA THR A 56 8.50 -14.04 8.43
C THR A 56 9.80 -14.39 7.73
N PHE A 57 10.46 -13.40 7.12
CA PHE A 57 11.60 -13.67 6.23
C PHE A 57 12.94 -13.17 6.75
N PHE A 58 12.94 -12.21 7.68
CA PHE A 58 14.15 -11.58 8.17
C PHE A 58 14.28 -11.66 9.69
N GLY A 59 13.67 -12.66 10.31
CA GLY A 59 13.77 -12.86 11.76
C GLY A 59 15.22 -13.03 12.16
N GLY A 60 15.66 -12.28 13.19
CA GLY A 60 17.02 -12.31 13.65
C GLY A 60 18.02 -11.58 12.78
N LYS A 61 17.56 -10.91 11.74
CA LYS A 61 18.44 -10.19 10.78
C LYS A 61 18.25 -8.69 10.95
N ALA A 62 18.56 -8.17 12.14
CA ALA A 62 18.31 -6.76 12.46
C ALA A 62 19.05 -5.80 11.53
N LYS A 63 20.28 -6.12 11.15
CA LYS A 63 21.06 -5.27 10.25
C LYS A 63 20.41 -5.20 8.88
N GLU A 64 20.02 -6.35 8.36
CA GLU A 64 19.36 -6.44 7.06
C GLU A 64 18.02 -5.68 7.06
N GLN A 65 17.25 -5.84 8.13
CA GLN A 65 15.99 -5.10 8.27
C GLN A 65 16.22 -3.60 8.22
N GLU A 66 17.27 -3.12 8.89
CA GLU A 66 17.58 -1.71 8.92
C GLU A 66 17.99 -1.19 7.54
N GLU A 67 18.82 -1.94 6.84
CA GLU A 67 19.26 -1.58 5.49
C GLU A 67 18.10 -1.55 4.51
N ILE A 68 17.23 -2.56 4.59
CA ILE A 68 16.05 -2.64 3.72
C ILE A 68 15.10 -1.50 4.01
N THR A 69 14.87 -1.17 5.28
CA THR A 69 13.99 -0.07 5.65
C THR A 69 14.48 1.24 5.07
N ALA A 70 15.78 1.53 5.19
CA ALA A 70 16.34 2.76 4.64
C ALA A 70 16.20 2.80 3.11
N ALA A 71 16.45 1.68 2.45
CA ALA A 71 16.32 1.61 1.00
C ALA A 71 14.87 1.74 0.55
N LEU A 72 13.94 1.13 1.28
CA LEU A 72 12.52 1.19 0.95
C LEU A 72 11.98 2.60 1.10
N ILE A 73 12.38 3.31 2.15
CA ILE A 73 11.98 4.70 2.35
C ILE A 73 12.40 5.56 1.17
N ARG A 74 13.66 5.42 0.73
CA ARG A 74 14.14 6.16 -0.45
C ARG A 74 13.38 5.76 -1.70
N PHE A 75 13.15 4.47 -1.87
CA PHE A 75 12.44 3.94 -3.02
C PHE A 75 11.03 4.53 -3.10
N GLU A 76 10.33 4.56 -1.98
CA GLU A 76 8.97 5.09 -1.93
C GLU A 76 8.90 6.58 -2.16
N GLN A 77 9.95 7.32 -1.81
CA GLN A 77 10.01 8.75 -2.10
C GLN A 77 10.22 9.02 -3.59
N GLU A 78 10.78 8.07 -4.32
CA GLU A 78 11.11 8.23 -5.73
C GLU A 78 10.18 7.47 -6.66
N MET A 79 9.25 6.69 -6.11
CA MET A 79 8.29 5.92 -6.91
C MET A 79 7.36 6.82 -7.71
N ASP A 80 6.82 6.26 -8.78
CA ASP A 80 5.75 6.90 -9.52
C ASP A 80 4.41 6.53 -8.87
N TYR A 81 3.61 7.55 -8.58
CA TYR A 81 2.28 7.36 -8.00
C TYR A 81 1.23 7.71 -9.03
N ASP A 82 1.15 6.87 -10.06
CA ASP A 82 0.15 7.02 -11.09
C ASP A 82 -1.10 6.26 -10.70
N TYR A 83 -2.25 6.83 -11.01
CA TYR A 83 -3.52 6.18 -10.70
C TYR A 83 -3.75 5.00 -11.63
N ILE A 84 -4.39 3.96 -11.10
CA ILE A 84 -4.87 2.86 -11.94
C ILE A 84 -5.88 3.43 -12.93
N PRO A 85 -5.80 3.08 -14.23
CA PRO A 85 -6.75 3.59 -15.22
C PRO A 85 -8.20 3.33 -14.81
N GLY A 86 -9.00 4.37 -14.88
CA GLY A 86 -10.44 4.27 -14.57
C GLY A 86 -10.79 4.49 -13.10
N VAL A 87 -9.80 4.48 -12.18
CA VAL A 87 -10.12 4.57 -10.75
C VAL A 87 -10.68 5.93 -10.38
N LEU A 88 -10.18 7.01 -10.98
CA LEU A 88 -10.67 8.34 -10.67
C LEU A 88 -12.12 8.52 -11.09
N ASP A 89 -12.50 7.98 -12.25
CA ASP A 89 -13.87 8.03 -12.70
C ASP A 89 -14.79 7.22 -11.80
N PHE A 90 -14.34 6.07 -11.35
CA PHE A 90 -15.10 5.23 -10.42
C PHE A 90 -15.32 5.94 -9.09
N ILE A 91 -14.27 6.56 -8.55
CA ILE A 91 -14.37 7.31 -7.30
C ILE A 91 -15.35 8.49 -7.46
N ALA A 92 -15.28 9.18 -8.60
CA ALA A 92 -16.20 10.28 -8.88
C ALA A 92 -17.65 9.81 -8.93
N ASP A 93 -17.89 8.65 -9.52
CA ASP A 93 -19.23 8.06 -9.58
C ASP A 93 -19.73 7.71 -8.18
N LEU A 94 -18.90 7.12 -7.35
CA LEU A 94 -19.29 6.80 -5.98
C LEU A 94 -19.62 8.07 -5.19
N ARG A 95 -18.82 9.12 -5.37
CA ARG A 95 -19.04 10.38 -4.69
C ARG A 95 -20.37 11.02 -5.12
N ARG A 96 -20.66 11.00 -6.40
CA ARG A 96 -21.94 11.53 -6.92
C ARG A 96 -23.13 10.77 -6.34
N ASN A 97 -22.97 9.51 -6.01
CA ASN A 97 -24.02 8.69 -5.45
C ASN A 97 -23.97 8.66 -3.91
N HIS A 98 -23.21 9.56 -3.32
CA HIS A 98 -23.11 9.71 -1.86
C HIS A 98 -22.68 8.45 -1.13
N VAL A 99 -21.81 7.65 -1.76
CA VAL A 99 -21.25 6.44 -1.16
C VAL A 99 -20.01 6.83 -0.36
N GLN A 100 -19.93 6.38 0.87
CA GLN A 100 -18.74 6.60 1.68
C GLN A 100 -17.61 5.72 1.20
N MET A 101 -16.39 6.24 1.22
CA MET A 101 -15.22 5.55 0.72
C MET A 101 -14.10 5.59 1.74
N ALA A 102 -13.46 4.47 1.94
CA ALA A 102 -12.28 4.40 2.79
C ALA A 102 -11.21 3.55 2.12
N VAL A 103 -9.96 3.86 2.44
CA VAL A 103 -8.82 3.05 2.03
C VAL A 103 -8.35 2.26 3.23
N VAL A 104 -8.09 0.96 3.03
CA VAL A 104 -7.51 0.09 4.04
C VAL A 104 -6.24 -0.46 3.42
N THR A 105 -5.09 -0.01 3.89
CA THR A 105 -3.82 -0.35 3.27
C THR A 105 -2.84 -0.95 4.27
N SER A 106 -2.04 -1.90 3.79
CA SER A 106 -0.91 -2.44 4.57
C SER A 106 0.28 -1.49 4.59
N SER A 107 0.21 -0.38 3.86
CA SER A 107 1.26 0.64 3.84
C SER A 107 1.32 1.37 5.18
N ASN A 108 2.52 1.76 5.58
CA ASN A 108 2.71 2.51 6.82
C ASN A 108 2.53 4.02 6.58
N ASP A 109 2.52 4.78 7.68
CA ASP A 109 2.32 6.22 7.61
C ASP A 109 3.43 6.92 6.83
N GLN A 110 4.65 6.41 6.90
CA GLN A 110 5.76 7.02 6.19
C GLN A 110 5.60 6.91 4.69
N LYS A 111 5.16 5.77 4.19
CA LYS A 111 4.86 5.58 2.77
C LYS A 111 3.71 6.51 2.36
N MET A 112 2.65 6.58 3.18
CA MET A 112 1.52 7.44 2.84
C MET A 112 1.91 8.92 2.84
N ALA A 113 2.86 9.33 3.68
CA ALA A 113 3.37 10.70 3.63
C ALA A 113 4.04 11.00 2.27
N ALA A 114 4.76 10.04 1.71
CA ALA A 114 5.35 10.20 0.37
C ALA A 114 4.26 10.32 -0.70
N VAL A 115 3.20 9.51 -0.59
CA VAL A 115 2.05 9.60 -1.52
C VAL A 115 1.43 10.99 -1.45
N TYR A 116 1.19 11.50 -0.25
CA TYR A 116 0.54 12.80 -0.07
C TYR A 116 1.40 13.96 -0.58
N ARG A 117 2.71 13.81 -0.58
CA ARG A 117 3.59 14.82 -1.19
C ARG A 117 3.49 14.78 -2.72
N ALA A 118 3.40 13.59 -3.28
CA ALA A 118 3.32 13.43 -4.73
C ALA A 118 1.91 13.73 -5.28
N ARG A 119 0.88 13.36 -4.51
CA ARG A 119 -0.52 13.51 -4.90
C ARG A 119 -1.31 14.06 -3.71
N THR A 120 -1.29 15.36 -3.55
CA THR A 120 -1.89 16.01 -2.38
C THR A 120 -3.39 15.78 -2.29
N GLU A 121 -4.06 15.56 -3.42
CA GLU A 121 -5.51 15.36 -3.45
C GLU A 121 -5.94 14.03 -2.81
N VAL A 122 -5.04 13.06 -2.66
CA VAL A 122 -5.40 11.75 -2.14
C VAL A 122 -5.98 11.85 -0.72
N ARG A 123 -5.45 12.76 0.09
CA ARG A 123 -5.90 12.90 1.48
C ARG A 123 -7.38 13.24 1.59
N THR A 124 -7.89 14.00 0.62
CA THR A 124 -9.27 14.47 0.67
C THR A 124 -10.21 13.66 -0.22
N MET A 125 -9.66 12.68 -0.93
CA MET A 125 -10.42 11.89 -1.88
C MET A 125 -11.32 10.86 -1.19
N PHE A 126 -10.92 10.44 0.01
CA PHE A 126 -11.59 9.38 0.77
C PHE A 126 -12.04 9.90 2.12
N ASP A 127 -13.09 9.33 2.66
CA ASP A 127 -13.59 9.69 3.97
C ASP A 127 -12.65 9.27 5.08
N ARG A 128 -11.97 8.12 4.90
CA ARG A 128 -10.96 7.64 5.83
C ARG A 128 -9.86 6.90 5.10
N ILE A 129 -8.65 6.97 5.64
CA ILE A 129 -7.51 6.17 5.18
C ILE A 129 -6.92 5.50 6.40
N LEU A 130 -6.96 4.15 6.41
CA LEU A 130 -6.47 3.35 7.52
C LEU A 130 -5.16 2.70 7.11
N THR A 131 -4.10 3.03 7.83
CA THR A 131 -2.74 2.56 7.52
C THR A 131 -2.36 1.39 8.43
N ALA A 132 -1.19 0.80 8.15
CA ALA A 132 -0.71 -0.37 8.90
C ALA A 132 -0.62 -0.10 10.40
N GLU A 133 -0.23 1.11 10.81
CA GLU A 133 -0.10 1.44 12.23
C GLU A 133 -1.43 1.49 12.95
N MET A 134 -2.54 1.55 12.23
CA MET A 134 -3.88 1.58 12.81
C MET A 134 -4.45 0.19 13.07
N PHE A 135 -3.71 -0.87 12.68
CA PHE A 135 -4.16 -2.23 12.88
C PHE A 135 -3.33 -2.91 13.95
N THR A 136 -3.95 -3.81 14.72
CA THR A 136 -3.22 -4.61 15.67
C THR A 136 -2.61 -5.85 15.02
N ARG A 137 -3.02 -6.16 13.79
CA ARG A 137 -2.46 -7.24 13.00
C ARG A 137 -2.79 -6.97 11.52
N SER A 138 -2.14 -7.72 10.63
CA SER A 138 -2.38 -7.58 9.20
C SER A 138 -3.83 -7.80 8.83
N LYS A 139 -4.25 -7.08 7.85
CA LYS A 139 -5.59 -7.25 7.30
C LYS A 139 -5.73 -8.57 6.56
#